data_e31a34b92218e16bdd3c3d25fb8ec50a
#
_entry.id   e31a34b92218e16bdd3c3d25fb8ec50a
#
_cell.length_a   1.000
_cell.length_b   1.000
_cell.length_c   1.000
_cell.angle_alpha   90.00
_cell.angle_beta   90.00
_cell.angle_gamma   90.00
#
_symmetry.space_group_name_H-M   'P 1'
#
loop_
_entity.id
_entity.type
_entity.pdbx_description
1 polymer ?
#
loop_
_entity_poly.entity_id
_entity_poly.type
_entity_poly.pdbx_seq_one_letter_code
_entity_poly.pdbx_strand_id
1 'polypeptide(L)'
;EGGGCTLNHAVHHIDAIQWMLGFPSEVVAMMTNVAHDNAEVEDLSAAIFKYPSGALTQLTASVVHHGEDQTIVIQGERARISAPWQACASVSADNGFPQETHDQQREAQLNTVFAQTPALAWTLHTGQINDLLLSIERGTAPLVDGLQGKRSLELITAIYKSAITRTVVSLPIPRDDPFYRTGGINTLAPRFHEKSASVANFSEVGAIPLGKDLDRGI
;
A
#
# COMPACT_ATOMS: atom_id res chain seq x y z
N GLU A 1 -6.10 -12.50 15.43
CA GLU A 1 -5.23 -11.45 14.90
C GLU A 1 -6.00 -10.53 13.98
N GLY A 2 -5.57 -9.27 13.86
CA GLY A 2 -6.35 -8.24 13.19
C GLY A 2 -5.98 -7.98 11.72
N GLY A 3 -5.25 -8.87 11.06
CA GLY A 3 -4.75 -8.74 9.70
C GLY A 3 -3.23 -8.79 9.62
N GLY A 4 -2.71 -9.16 8.46
CA GLY A 4 -1.29 -9.33 8.20
C GLY A 4 -0.62 -8.11 7.57
N CYS A 5 0.37 -8.34 6.71
CA CYS A 5 1.17 -7.29 6.09
C CYS A 5 0.34 -6.30 5.25
N THR A 6 -0.75 -6.75 4.63
CA THR A 6 -1.62 -5.90 3.82
C THR A 6 -2.32 -4.83 4.67
N LEU A 7 -2.88 -5.21 5.81
CA LEU A 7 -3.61 -4.27 6.67
C LEU A 7 -2.66 -3.44 7.54
N ASN A 8 -1.61 -4.06 8.12
CA ASN A 8 -0.77 -3.38 9.12
C ASN A 8 0.36 -2.55 8.50
N HIS A 9 0.88 -2.94 7.34
CA HIS A 9 2.01 -2.25 6.71
C HIS A 9 1.61 -1.53 5.42
N ALA A 10 0.90 -2.20 4.51
CA ALA A 10 0.56 -1.61 3.22
C ALA A 10 -0.54 -0.54 3.30
N VAL A 11 -1.25 -0.39 4.41
CA VAL A 11 -2.32 0.61 4.59
C VAL A 11 -1.85 2.02 4.21
N HIS A 12 -0.64 2.41 4.58
CA HIS A 12 -0.08 3.72 4.25
C HIS A 12 0.15 3.91 2.75
N HIS A 13 0.64 2.87 2.06
CA HIS A 13 0.84 2.89 0.61
C HIS A 13 -0.48 2.84 -0.15
N ILE A 14 -1.45 2.08 0.35
CA ILE A 14 -2.81 2.01 -0.22
C ILE A 14 -3.49 3.38 -0.13
N ASP A 15 -3.36 4.06 1.01
CA ASP A 15 -3.87 5.41 1.18
C ASP A 15 -3.19 6.41 0.25
N ALA A 16 -1.85 6.39 0.18
CA ALA A 16 -1.08 7.25 -0.72
C ALA A 16 -1.43 7.01 -2.20
N ILE A 17 -1.59 5.76 -2.63
CA ILE A 17 -2.00 5.42 -4.00
C ILE A 17 -3.39 5.98 -4.32
N GLN A 18 -4.34 5.85 -3.39
CA GLN A 18 -5.69 6.43 -3.57
C GLN A 18 -5.66 7.95 -3.63
N TRP A 19 -4.81 8.59 -2.81
CA TRP A 19 -4.65 10.03 -2.83
C TRP A 19 -4.09 10.52 -4.18
N MET A 20 -3.14 9.79 -4.77
CA MET A 20 -2.51 10.15 -6.05
C MET A 20 -3.36 9.81 -7.27
N LEU A 21 -4.00 8.65 -7.29
CA LEU A 21 -4.65 8.08 -8.49
C LEU A 21 -6.17 8.00 -8.40
N GLY A 22 -6.74 8.28 -7.23
CA GLY A 22 -8.15 8.11 -6.96
C GLY A 22 -8.52 6.65 -6.62
N PHE A 23 -9.82 6.36 -6.63
CA PHE A 23 -10.34 5.05 -6.25
C PHE A 23 -10.43 4.11 -7.46
N PRO A 24 -9.87 2.89 -7.39
CA PRO A 24 -9.93 1.95 -8.50
C PRO A 24 -11.34 1.40 -8.71
N SER A 25 -11.60 0.85 -9.88
CA SER A 25 -12.86 0.18 -10.22
C SER A 25 -12.82 -1.33 -10.00
N GLU A 26 -11.64 -1.95 -10.08
CA GLU A 26 -11.47 -3.40 -9.96
C GLU A 26 -10.18 -3.73 -9.22
N VAL A 27 -10.20 -4.84 -8.49
CA VAL A 27 -9.04 -5.40 -7.76
C VAL A 27 -8.93 -6.88 -8.02
N VAL A 28 -7.71 -7.34 -8.28
CA VAL A 28 -7.34 -8.76 -8.23
C VAL A 28 -6.13 -8.95 -7.34
N ALA A 29 -6.13 -9.97 -6.49
CA ALA A 29 -5.06 -10.18 -5.52
C ALA A 29 -4.81 -11.65 -5.19
N MET A 30 -3.61 -11.91 -4.71
CA MET A 30 -3.20 -13.16 -4.08
C MET A 30 -2.48 -12.86 -2.77
N MET A 31 -2.60 -13.75 -1.80
CA MET A 31 -1.90 -13.66 -0.52
C MET A 31 -1.51 -15.04 -0.01
N THR A 32 -0.47 -15.08 0.78
CA THR A 32 0.06 -16.30 1.38
C THR A 32 0.78 -15.99 2.69
N ASN A 33 1.07 -17.03 3.46
CA ASN A 33 2.02 -17.00 4.55
C ASN A 33 3.14 -17.98 4.22
N VAL A 34 4.35 -17.49 4.06
CA VAL A 34 5.51 -18.29 3.60
C VAL A 34 6.54 -18.53 4.68
N ALA A 35 6.54 -17.75 5.77
CA ALA A 35 7.62 -17.82 6.77
C ALA A 35 7.15 -17.75 8.24
N HIS A 36 5.92 -17.34 8.53
CA HIS A 36 5.44 -17.15 9.90
C HIS A 36 4.49 -18.27 10.32
N ASP A 37 5.04 -19.44 10.66
CA ASP A 37 4.28 -20.65 10.98
C ASP A 37 3.45 -20.59 12.28
N ASN A 38 3.56 -19.49 13.03
CA ASN A 38 2.76 -19.19 14.23
C ASN A 38 1.85 -17.96 14.01
N ALA A 39 1.49 -17.65 12.77
CA ALA A 39 0.61 -16.53 12.46
C ALA A 39 -0.59 -16.97 11.62
N GLU A 40 -1.79 -16.54 12.03
CA GLU A 40 -3.03 -16.83 11.32
C GLU A 40 -3.17 -16.03 10.02
N VAL A 41 -2.39 -14.95 9.88
CA VAL A 41 -2.52 -13.94 8.81
C VAL A 41 -1.44 -14.09 7.75
N GLU A 42 -1.62 -13.39 6.65
CA GLU A 42 -0.66 -13.36 5.55
C GLU A 42 0.59 -12.54 5.92
N ASP A 43 1.73 -12.95 5.38
CA ASP A 43 3.00 -12.25 5.45
C ASP A 43 3.50 -11.74 4.09
N LEU A 44 2.80 -12.15 3.02
CA LEU A 44 3.05 -11.72 1.65
C LEU A 44 1.73 -11.60 0.89
N SER A 45 1.52 -10.46 0.22
CA SER A 45 0.41 -10.26 -0.71
C SER A 45 0.83 -9.49 -1.94
N ALA A 46 0.18 -9.76 -3.07
CA ALA A 46 0.32 -9.03 -4.32
C ALA A 46 -1.08 -8.71 -4.87
N ALA A 47 -1.26 -7.47 -5.31
CA ALA A 47 -2.53 -7.00 -5.84
C ALA A 47 -2.34 -6.13 -7.09
N ILE A 48 -3.31 -6.16 -7.99
CA ILE A 48 -3.41 -5.28 -9.16
C ILE A 48 -4.73 -4.52 -9.06
N PHE A 49 -4.66 -3.21 -9.23
CA PHE A 49 -5.81 -2.31 -9.26
C PHE A 49 -5.99 -1.77 -10.67
N LYS A 50 -7.23 -1.75 -11.15
CA LYS A 50 -7.59 -1.14 -12.43
C LYS A 50 -8.45 0.10 -12.17
N TYR A 51 -8.14 1.17 -12.87
CA TYR A 51 -8.83 2.45 -12.74
C TYR A 51 -9.75 2.72 -13.93
N PRO A 52 -10.81 3.54 -13.76
CA PRO A 52 -11.67 3.95 -14.87
C PRO A 52 -10.92 4.65 -16.01
N SER A 53 -9.79 5.28 -15.71
CA SER A 53 -8.89 5.89 -16.70
C SER A 53 -8.14 4.89 -17.60
N GLY A 54 -8.18 3.59 -17.26
CA GLY A 54 -7.37 2.54 -17.89
C GLY A 54 -6.00 2.34 -17.24
N ALA A 55 -5.62 3.16 -16.26
CA ALA A 55 -4.38 2.96 -15.49
C ALA A 55 -4.43 1.64 -14.70
N LEU A 56 -3.26 1.06 -14.48
CA LEU A 56 -3.05 -0.11 -13.63
C LEU A 56 -2.05 0.22 -12.53
N THR A 57 -2.30 -0.28 -11.32
CA THR A 57 -1.32 -0.27 -10.24
C THR A 57 -1.03 -1.69 -9.78
N GLN A 58 0.22 -1.98 -9.53
CA GLN A 58 0.66 -3.20 -8.84
C GLN A 58 1.13 -2.83 -7.44
N LEU A 59 0.64 -3.55 -6.44
CA LEU A 59 1.06 -3.45 -5.03
C LEU A 59 1.62 -4.79 -4.59
N THR A 60 2.79 -4.77 -3.95
CA THR A 60 3.31 -5.92 -3.19
C THR A 60 3.52 -5.48 -1.75
N ALA A 61 2.94 -6.20 -0.81
CA ALA A 61 3.15 -6.02 0.62
C ALA A 61 3.80 -7.28 1.19
N SER A 62 4.90 -7.12 1.92
CA SER A 62 5.67 -8.23 2.45
C SER A 62 6.35 -7.85 3.76
N VAL A 63 6.38 -8.78 4.70
CA VAL A 63 7.21 -8.72 5.91
C VAL A 63 8.27 -9.82 5.92
N VAL A 64 8.45 -10.49 4.79
CA VAL A 64 9.42 -11.60 4.60
C VAL A 64 10.51 -11.28 3.59
N HIS A 65 10.41 -10.19 2.86
CA HIS A 65 11.48 -9.76 1.95
C HIS A 65 12.70 -9.26 2.75
N HIS A 66 13.89 -9.62 2.26
CA HIS A 66 15.12 -9.10 2.85
C HIS A 66 15.29 -7.62 2.53
N GLY A 67 15.65 -6.84 3.54
CA GLY A 67 15.76 -5.40 3.44
C GLY A 67 14.39 -4.71 3.46
N GLU A 68 14.36 -3.51 4.02
CA GLU A 68 13.17 -2.67 3.98
C GLU A 68 13.20 -1.81 2.71
N ASP A 69 12.44 -2.21 1.69
CA ASP A 69 12.31 -1.49 0.43
C ASP A 69 10.90 -0.92 0.30
N GLN A 70 10.78 0.40 0.41
CA GLN A 70 9.53 1.13 0.24
C GLN A 70 9.63 2.00 -1.00
N THR A 71 9.35 1.41 -2.16
CA THR A 71 9.47 2.09 -3.45
C THR A 71 8.10 2.30 -4.08
N ILE A 72 7.82 3.53 -4.52
CA ILE A 72 6.69 3.85 -5.39
C ILE A 72 7.23 4.27 -6.75
N VAL A 73 6.79 3.61 -7.81
CA VAL A 73 7.15 3.94 -9.20
C VAL A 73 5.88 4.34 -9.95
N ILE A 74 5.90 5.53 -10.55
CA ILE A 74 4.82 6.02 -11.41
C ILE A 74 5.35 6.07 -12.85
N GLN A 75 4.81 5.21 -13.69
CA GLN A 75 5.07 5.20 -15.12
C GLN A 75 3.97 5.98 -15.84
N GLY A 76 4.29 7.17 -16.28
CA GLY A 76 3.40 8.03 -17.06
C GLY A 76 3.66 7.91 -18.56
N GLU A 77 2.89 8.64 -19.35
CA GLU A 77 3.00 8.69 -20.81
C GLU A 77 4.36 9.23 -21.29
N ARG A 78 4.90 10.22 -20.58
CA ARG A 78 6.09 10.98 -21.02
C ARG A 78 7.30 10.84 -20.13
N ALA A 79 7.16 10.21 -18.97
CA ALA A 79 8.26 9.98 -18.03
C ALA A 79 7.88 8.97 -16.95
N ARG A 80 8.89 8.40 -16.34
CA ARG A 80 8.83 7.61 -15.10
C ARG A 80 9.39 8.45 -13.97
N ILE A 81 8.70 8.46 -12.83
CA ILE A 81 9.22 9.01 -11.57
C ILE A 81 9.09 7.98 -10.46
N SER A 82 9.87 8.12 -9.39
CA SER A 82 9.78 7.24 -8.23
C SER A 82 10.02 7.95 -6.90
N ALA A 83 9.62 7.31 -5.83
CA ALA A 83 10.04 7.58 -4.47
C ALA A 83 10.74 6.31 -3.91
N PRO A 84 12.02 6.33 -3.53
CA PRO A 84 12.94 7.48 -3.55
C PRO A 84 13.08 8.11 -4.93
N TRP A 85 13.37 9.42 -4.94
CA TRP A 85 13.29 10.23 -6.16
C TRP A 85 14.24 9.76 -7.25
N GLN A 86 13.67 9.45 -8.39
CA GLN A 86 14.35 9.28 -9.67
C GLN A 86 13.41 9.76 -10.76
N ALA A 87 13.94 10.37 -11.80
CA ALA A 87 13.21 10.73 -13.00
C ALA A 87 13.92 10.11 -14.21
N CYS A 88 13.15 9.53 -15.11
CA CYS A 88 13.64 8.99 -16.36
C CYS A 88 12.63 9.29 -17.47
N ALA A 89 13.10 9.83 -18.58
CA ALA A 89 12.29 10.09 -19.76
C ALA A 89 13.02 9.60 -21.00
N SER A 90 12.29 8.97 -21.92
CA SER A 90 12.81 8.52 -23.20
C SER A 90 12.06 9.23 -24.33
N VAL A 91 12.74 9.50 -25.42
CA VAL A 91 12.10 9.95 -26.67
C VAL A 91 11.34 8.78 -27.27
N SER A 92 10.08 8.98 -27.62
CA SER A 92 9.29 7.97 -28.34
C SER A 92 9.50 8.06 -29.83
N ALA A 93 9.64 6.92 -30.49
CA ALA A 93 9.57 6.82 -31.93
C ALA A 93 8.11 6.92 -32.43
N ASP A 94 7.92 7.13 -33.73
CA ASP A 94 6.58 7.25 -34.34
C ASP A 94 5.70 6.01 -34.15
N ASN A 95 6.30 4.86 -33.91
CA ASN A 95 5.61 3.61 -33.59
C ASN A 95 5.27 3.44 -32.12
N GLY A 96 5.54 4.45 -31.27
CA GLY A 96 5.25 4.47 -29.83
C GLY A 96 6.28 3.76 -28.96
N PHE A 97 7.31 3.12 -29.53
CA PHE A 97 8.36 2.50 -28.72
C PHE A 97 9.36 3.55 -28.21
N PRO A 98 9.88 3.39 -26.99
CA PRO A 98 10.94 4.25 -26.51
C PRO A 98 12.20 4.05 -27.33
N GLN A 99 12.83 5.15 -27.70
CA GLN A 99 14.18 5.11 -28.25
C GLN A 99 15.19 4.95 -27.10
N GLU A 100 16.41 4.48 -27.42
CA GLU A 100 17.51 4.42 -26.45
C GLU A 100 17.95 5.82 -25.96
N THR A 101 17.52 6.86 -26.65
CA THR A 101 17.87 8.24 -26.34
C THR A 101 17.03 8.77 -25.19
N HIS A 102 17.68 9.22 -24.13
CA HIS A 102 17.04 9.93 -23.04
C HIS A 102 16.56 11.32 -23.45
N ASP A 103 15.36 11.70 -23.01
CA ASP A 103 14.88 13.09 -23.06
C ASP A 103 15.46 13.87 -21.88
N GLN A 104 16.72 14.30 -22.04
CA GLN A 104 17.44 15.01 -20.99
C GLN A 104 16.73 16.32 -20.60
N GLN A 105 16.05 16.98 -21.52
CA GLN A 105 15.32 18.21 -21.24
C GLN A 105 14.14 17.93 -20.30
N ARG A 106 13.38 16.87 -20.53
CA ARG A 106 12.27 16.44 -19.68
C ARG A 106 12.77 16.01 -18.31
N GLU A 107 13.84 15.22 -18.25
CA GLU A 107 14.43 14.81 -16.96
C GLU A 107 14.92 16.02 -16.15
N ALA A 108 15.57 17.00 -16.78
CA ALA A 108 16.01 18.22 -16.12
C ALA A 108 14.81 19.06 -15.59
N GLN A 109 13.71 19.14 -16.36
CA GLN A 109 12.48 19.81 -15.91
C GLN A 109 11.90 19.13 -14.66
N LEU A 110 11.79 17.82 -14.66
CA LEU A 110 11.26 17.05 -13.53
C LEU A 110 12.15 17.21 -12.29
N ASN A 111 13.46 17.13 -12.45
CA ASN A 111 14.41 17.34 -11.37
C ASN A 111 14.34 18.78 -10.80
N THR A 112 14.10 19.77 -11.66
CA THR A 112 13.90 21.15 -11.23
C THR A 112 12.63 21.29 -10.40
N VAL A 113 11.52 20.73 -10.85
CA VAL A 113 10.24 20.73 -10.10
C VAL A 113 10.43 20.05 -8.75
N PHE A 114 11.08 18.90 -8.71
CA PHE A 114 11.35 18.19 -7.45
C PHE A 114 12.21 19.04 -6.50
N ALA A 115 13.30 19.64 -6.99
CA ALA A 115 14.19 20.48 -6.19
C ALA A 115 13.49 21.74 -5.64
N GLN A 116 12.49 22.26 -6.34
CA GLN A 116 11.69 23.40 -5.92
C GLN A 116 10.51 23.03 -5.00
N THR A 117 10.22 21.73 -4.83
CA THR A 117 9.16 21.28 -3.94
C THR A 117 9.52 21.61 -2.50
N PRO A 118 8.69 22.36 -1.77
CA PRO A 118 8.98 22.74 -0.39
C PRO A 118 9.15 21.50 0.49
N ALA A 119 10.13 21.56 1.40
CA ALA A 119 10.22 20.54 2.44
C ALA A 119 8.97 20.56 3.32
N LEU A 120 8.57 19.38 3.81
CA LEU A 120 7.47 19.29 4.76
C LEU A 120 7.82 20.03 6.05
N ALA A 121 6.92 20.89 6.52
CA ALA A 121 7.08 21.62 7.79
C ALA A 121 7.14 20.65 8.98
N TRP A 122 6.50 19.51 8.86
CA TRP A 122 6.40 18.47 9.88
C TRP A 122 6.67 17.09 9.29
N THR A 123 7.40 16.27 9.99
CA THR A 123 7.71 14.90 9.59
C THR A 123 6.94 13.90 10.44
N LEU A 124 6.76 12.69 9.94
CA LEU A 124 6.10 11.58 10.63
C LEU A 124 4.70 11.96 11.14
N HIS A 125 4.32 11.42 12.30
CA HIS A 125 3.00 11.64 12.91
C HIS A 125 2.75 13.08 13.37
N THR A 126 3.80 13.89 13.55
CA THR A 126 3.66 15.30 13.97
C THR A 126 2.80 16.10 13.00
N GLY A 127 2.98 15.89 11.68
CA GLY A 127 2.17 16.55 10.66
C GLY A 127 0.70 16.19 10.74
N GLN A 128 0.39 14.92 10.94
CA GLN A 128 -0.99 14.42 11.07
C GLN A 128 -1.68 14.97 12.32
N ILE A 129 -0.97 14.98 13.45
CA ILE A 129 -1.49 15.53 14.72
C ILE A 129 -1.73 17.03 14.58
N ASN A 130 -0.78 17.75 13.98
CA ASN A 130 -0.92 19.19 13.77
C ASN A 130 -2.10 19.53 12.84
N ASP A 131 -2.28 18.78 11.74
CA ASP A 131 -3.43 18.95 10.85
C ASP A 131 -4.76 18.76 11.58
N LEU A 132 -4.88 17.70 12.40
CA LEU A 132 -6.06 17.46 13.20
C LEU A 132 -6.35 18.59 14.19
N LEU A 133 -5.33 19.06 14.93
CA LEU A 133 -5.47 20.15 15.91
C LEU A 133 -5.89 21.45 15.23
N LEU A 134 -5.25 21.80 14.12
CA LEU A 134 -5.62 22.99 13.34
C LEU A 134 -7.03 22.88 12.75
N SER A 135 -7.43 21.70 12.33
CA SER A 135 -8.79 21.47 11.82
C SER A 135 -9.84 21.67 12.87
N ILE A 136 -9.59 21.19 14.11
CA ILE A 136 -10.47 21.43 15.27
C ILE A 136 -10.55 22.93 15.59
N GLU A 137 -9.40 23.60 15.66
CA GLU A 137 -9.32 25.04 15.96
C GLU A 137 -10.08 25.90 14.93
N ARG A 138 -9.97 25.53 13.64
CA ARG A 138 -10.57 26.27 12.53
C ARG A 138 -12.01 25.85 12.19
N GLY A 139 -12.50 24.77 12.77
CA GLY A 139 -13.79 24.17 12.42
C GLY A 139 -13.83 23.63 11.00
N THR A 140 -12.71 23.12 10.47
CA THR A 140 -12.57 22.54 9.13
C THR A 140 -12.37 21.03 9.19
N ALA A 141 -12.57 20.33 8.07
CA ALA A 141 -12.22 18.92 8.00
C ALA A 141 -10.68 18.74 7.95
N PRO A 142 -10.13 17.71 8.59
CA PRO A 142 -8.73 17.34 8.44
C PRO A 142 -8.46 16.81 7.02
N LEU A 143 -7.20 16.82 6.60
CA LEU A 143 -6.76 16.33 5.28
C LEU A 143 -7.18 14.88 5.05
N VAL A 144 -7.07 14.06 6.08
CA VAL A 144 -7.54 12.66 6.06
C VAL A 144 -8.68 12.53 7.06
N ASP A 145 -9.90 12.54 6.56
CA ASP A 145 -11.12 12.36 7.34
C ASP A 145 -11.58 10.89 7.40
N GLY A 146 -12.68 10.63 8.10
CA GLY A 146 -13.25 9.28 8.22
C GLY A 146 -13.70 8.67 6.90
N LEU A 147 -14.02 9.48 5.88
CA LEU A 147 -14.38 8.99 4.56
C LEU A 147 -13.14 8.48 3.81
N GLN A 148 -12.03 9.17 3.91
CA GLN A 148 -10.76 8.73 3.33
C GLN A 148 -10.28 7.44 4.00
N GLY A 149 -10.30 7.38 5.34
CA GLY A 149 -9.98 6.15 6.07
C GLY A 149 -10.89 4.98 5.71
N LYS A 150 -12.19 5.22 5.53
CA LYS A 150 -13.13 4.21 5.06
C LYS A 150 -12.77 3.68 3.67
N ARG A 151 -12.37 4.54 2.73
CA ARG A 151 -11.96 4.14 1.37
C ARG A 151 -10.72 3.27 1.40
N SER A 152 -9.73 3.61 2.23
CA SER A 152 -8.53 2.80 2.40
C SER A 152 -8.87 1.41 2.94
N LEU A 153 -9.75 1.32 3.94
CA LEU A 153 -10.24 0.04 4.46
C LEU A 153 -11.07 -0.74 3.43
N GLU A 154 -11.86 -0.07 2.62
CA GLU A 154 -12.63 -0.72 1.56
C GLU A 154 -11.71 -1.34 0.48
N LEU A 155 -10.65 -0.64 0.10
CA LEU A 155 -9.66 -1.18 -0.85
C LEU A 155 -8.89 -2.36 -0.25
N ILE A 156 -8.48 -2.28 1.02
CA ILE A 156 -7.89 -3.40 1.75
C ILE A 156 -8.86 -4.59 1.78
N THR A 157 -10.13 -4.33 2.09
CA THR A 157 -11.18 -5.38 2.10
C THR A 157 -11.31 -6.03 0.73
N ALA A 158 -11.24 -5.26 -0.36
CA ALA A 158 -11.29 -5.79 -1.73
C ALA A 158 -10.07 -6.67 -2.04
N ILE A 159 -8.88 -6.32 -1.54
CA ILE A 159 -7.67 -7.14 -1.67
C ILE A 159 -7.89 -8.50 -0.98
N TYR A 160 -8.33 -8.50 0.28
CA TYR A 160 -8.65 -9.74 0.99
C TYR A 160 -9.74 -10.55 0.29
N LYS A 161 -10.85 -9.90 -0.09
CA LYS A 161 -11.94 -10.56 -0.80
C LYS A 161 -11.46 -11.23 -2.07
N SER A 162 -10.69 -10.52 -2.91
CA SER A 162 -10.17 -11.06 -4.15
C SER A 162 -9.26 -12.26 -3.91
N ALA A 163 -8.32 -12.15 -2.98
CA ALA A 163 -7.39 -13.24 -2.67
C ALA A 163 -8.10 -14.49 -2.12
N ILE A 164 -9.14 -14.30 -1.29
CA ILE A 164 -9.90 -15.39 -0.68
C ILE A 164 -10.82 -16.06 -1.69
N THR A 165 -11.57 -15.27 -2.47
CA THR A 165 -12.54 -15.79 -3.45
C THR A 165 -11.89 -16.17 -4.78
N ARG A 166 -10.65 -15.76 -5.02
CA ARG A 166 -9.91 -15.94 -6.28
C ARG A 166 -10.62 -15.35 -7.49
N THR A 167 -11.27 -14.20 -7.28
CA THR A 167 -12.04 -13.49 -8.30
C THR A 167 -11.62 -12.04 -8.40
N VAL A 168 -11.90 -11.41 -9.54
CA VAL A 168 -11.85 -9.95 -9.65
C VAL A 168 -12.98 -9.36 -8.81
N VAL A 169 -12.65 -8.37 -8.00
CA VAL A 169 -13.62 -7.65 -7.16
C VAL A 169 -13.87 -6.29 -7.76
N SER A 170 -15.14 -6.00 -8.08
CA SER A 170 -15.57 -4.65 -8.47
C SER A 170 -15.74 -3.76 -7.26
N LEU A 171 -15.40 -2.50 -7.40
CA LEU A 171 -15.54 -1.45 -6.38
C LEU A 171 -16.57 -0.40 -6.80
N PRO A 172 -17.32 0.17 -5.86
CA PRO A 172 -17.30 -0.10 -4.41
C PRO A 172 -17.91 -1.46 -4.04
N ILE A 173 -17.49 -2.01 -2.89
CA ILE A 173 -18.07 -3.25 -2.35
C ILE A 173 -19.50 -2.98 -1.91
N PRO A 174 -20.50 -3.77 -2.36
CA PRO A 174 -21.90 -3.63 -1.94
C PRO A 174 -22.04 -3.75 -0.41
N ARG A 175 -22.98 -2.98 0.16
CA ARG A 175 -23.20 -2.98 1.63
C ARG A 175 -23.74 -4.31 2.18
N ASP A 176 -24.39 -5.09 1.37
CA ASP A 176 -24.90 -6.43 1.69
C ASP A 176 -23.84 -7.53 1.51
N ASP A 177 -22.69 -7.21 0.95
CA ASP A 177 -21.58 -8.16 0.79
C ASP A 177 -21.07 -8.63 2.17
N PRO A 178 -20.86 -9.95 2.36
CA PRO A 178 -20.35 -10.49 3.62
C PRO A 178 -19.03 -9.86 4.08
N PHE A 179 -18.16 -9.47 3.15
CA PHE A 179 -16.88 -8.80 3.48
C PHE A 179 -17.05 -7.35 3.95
N TYR A 180 -18.17 -6.70 3.62
CA TYR A 180 -18.46 -5.33 4.07
C TYR A 180 -18.90 -5.28 5.55
N ARG A 181 -19.32 -6.40 6.11
CA ARG A 181 -19.83 -6.47 7.49
C ARG A 181 -18.70 -6.45 8.51
N THR A 182 -18.99 -5.95 9.69
CA THR A 182 -18.07 -6.02 10.84
C THR A 182 -17.59 -7.45 11.07
N GLY A 183 -16.29 -7.65 11.13
CA GLY A 183 -15.67 -8.96 11.29
C GLY A 183 -15.71 -9.86 10.04
N GLY A 184 -16.18 -9.35 8.88
CA GLY A 184 -16.29 -10.13 7.66
C GLY A 184 -14.97 -10.75 7.24
N ILE A 185 -13.89 -9.98 7.18
CA ILE A 185 -12.56 -10.49 6.85
C ILE A 185 -12.14 -11.58 7.85
N ASN A 186 -12.27 -11.32 9.16
CA ASN A 186 -11.85 -12.26 10.20
C ASN A 186 -12.61 -13.60 10.17
N THR A 187 -13.84 -13.57 9.68
CA THR A 187 -14.68 -14.79 9.58
C THR A 187 -14.43 -15.55 8.29
N LEU A 188 -14.16 -14.85 7.19
CA LEU A 188 -14.08 -15.41 5.85
C LEU A 188 -12.64 -15.69 5.39
N ALA A 189 -11.65 -15.01 5.98
CA ALA A 189 -10.25 -15.25 5.66
C ALA A 189 -9.80 -16.63 6.16
N PRO A 190 -9.05 -17.38 5.36
CA PRO A 190 -8.42 -18.60 5.84
C PRO A 190 -7.40 -18.24 6.93
N ARG A 191 -7.27 -19.12 7.91
CA ARG A 191 -6.13 -19.08 8.82
C ARG A 191 -5.01 -19.86 8.18
N PHE A 192 -3.87 -19.22 7.96
CA PHE A 192 -2.73 -19.91 7.34
C PHE A 192 -2.11 -20.89 8.30
N HIS A 193 -1.93 -20.51 9.56
CA HIS A 193 -1.43 -21.36 10.62
C HIS A 193 -2.22 -21.12 11.90
N GLU A 194 -2.20 -22.09 12.82
CA GLU A 194 -2.76 -21.92 14.15
C GLU A 194 -1.75 -21.21 15.04
N LYS A 195 -2.18 -20.11 15.67
CA LYS A 195 -1.34 -19.39 16.61
C LYS A 195 -1.24 -20.15 17.92
N SER A 196 -0.10 -20.75 18.18
CA SER A 196 0.18 -21.53 19.38
C SER A 196 0.78 -20.70 20.53
N ALA A 197 1.42 -19.57 20.21
CA ALA A 197 2.05 -18.72 21.21
C ALA A 197 1.87 -17.23 20.85
N SER A 198 1.76 -16.39 21.88
CA SER A 198 1.86 -14.93 21.75
C SER A 198 3.20 -14.47 22.26
N VAL A 199 3.77 -13.42 21.62
CA VAL A 199 4.95 -12.76 22.16
C VAL A 199 4.59 -12.15 23.50
N ALA A 200 5.14 -12.69 24.59
CA ALA A 200 4.97 -12.14 25.92
C ALA A 200 5.91 -10.93 26.05
N ASN A 201 5.34 -9.80 26.46
CA ASN A 201 6.06 -8.57 26.81
C ASN A 201 6.73 -7.80 25.67
N PHE A 202 5.98 -6.91 25.04
CA PHE A 202 6.54 -5.77 24.28
C PHE A 202 7.24 -4.73 25.18
N SER A 203 7.28 -4.92 26.50
CA SER A 203 7.79 -3.96 27.47
C SER A 203 9.25 -4.15 27.85
N GLU A 204 9.89 -5.24 27.48
CA GLU A 204 11.32 -5.37 27.65
C GLU A 204 12.03 -4.64 26.50
N VAL A 205 12.80 -3.61 26.87
CA VAL A 205 13.71 -2.85 25.99
C VAL A 205 14.87 -3.78 25.59
N GLY A 206 14.54 -4.79 24.80
CA GLY A 206 15.45 -5.72 24.19
C GLY A 206 14.92 -5.94 22.79
N ALA A 207 15.76 -6.05 21.82
CA ALA A 207 15.41 -6.26 20.42
C ALA A 207 14.19 -7.18 20.32
N ILE A 208 13.12 -6.71 19.70
CA ILE A 208 12.05 -7.61 19.21
C ILE A 208 12.80 -8.67 18.42
N PRO A 209 12.74 -9.96 18.78
CA PRO A 209 13.38 -10.99 17.99
C PRO A 209 12.63 -11.09 16.67
N LEU A 210 13.04 -10.26 15.71
CA LEU A 210 12.59 -10.34 14.35
C LEU A 210 13.09 -11.69 13.83
N GLY A 211 12.15 -12.58 13.52
CA GLY A 211 12.45 -13.76 12.76
C GLY A 211 13.00 -14.96 13.52
N LYS A 212 12.61 -15.22 14.76
CA LYS A 212 12.81 -16.55 15.33
C LYS A 212 12.11 -17.67 14.52
N ASP A 213 11.11 -17.29 13.75
CA ASP A 213 10.41 -18.21 12.85
C ASP A 213 11.21 -18.48 11.56
N LEU A 214 12.20 -17.66 11.23
CA LEU A 214 13.08 -17.81 10.06
C LEU A 214 14.37 -18.59 10.35
N ASP A 215 14.71 -18.83 11.63
CA ASP A 215 15.92 -19.57 12.04
C ASP A 215 15.77 -21.10 11.94
N ARG A 216 14.69 -21.59 11.39
CA ARG A 216 14.55 -23.00 11.06
C ARG A 216 15.26 -23.26 9.74
N GLY A 217 16.52 -23.65 9.87
CA GLY A 217 17.44 -23.91 8.77
C GLY A 217 16.79 -24.60 7.57
N ILE A 218 17.06 -24.02 6.42
CA ILE A 218 16.92 -24.68 5.12
C ILE A 218 17.99 -25.77 5.04
#